data_c8a2baf0c8c9008118f1af13799c9606
#
_entry.id   c8a2baf0c8c9008118f1af13799c9606
#
_cell.length_a   1.000
_cell.length_b   1.000
_cell.length_c   1.000
_cell.angle_alpha   90.00
_cell.angle_beta   90.00
_cell.angle_gamma   90.00
#
_symmetry.space_group_name_H-M   'P 1'
#
loop_
_entity.id
_entity.type
_entity.pdbx_description
1 polymer ?
#
loop_
_entity_poly.entity_id
_entity_poly.type
_entity_poly.pdbx_seq_one_letter_code
_entity_poly.pdbx_strand_id
1 'polypeptide(L)'
;MTKDPTGRVDLGALDDRAGEILKSVIQAHVLTGEPVGSRTLSRASGLDLSPATIRNVMSDLEERGLLSQPHASAGRVPTDLAYRLYVDRLMSRPPIDIGHAQAIDEALQHRRGEIPELLGEAARQLSRVSQHVGVVLVPDMRRIVVEHLEFVRLDAQRVV
;
A
#
# COMPACT_ATOMS: atom_id res chain seq x y z
N MET A 1 15.35 -11.81 12.12
CA MET A 1 14.53 -10.96 11.23
C MET A 1 15.34 -10.76 9.96
N THR A 2 15.08 -11.59 8.95
CA THR A 2 15.85 -11.61 7.70
C THR A 2 15.22 -10.60 6.74
N LYS A 3 15.95 -9.55 6.36
CA LYS A 3 15.54 -8.64 5.29
C LYS A 3 15.99 -9.25 3.96
N ASP A 4 15.10 -9.30 2.98
CA ASP A 4 15.49 -9.63 1.61
C ASP A 4 16.32 -8.46 1.01
N PRO A 5 17.07 -8.66 -0.07
CA PRO A 5 17.90 -7.63 -0.71
C PRO A 5 17.08 -6.44 -1.25
N THR A 6 15.75 -6.52 -1.29
CA THR A 6 14.84 -5.44 -1.69
C THR A 6 14.30 -4.66 -0.48
N GLY A 7 14.76 -4.94 0.74
CA GLY A 7 14.31 -4.30 1.98
C GLY A 7 12.92 -4.76 2.45
N ARG A 8 12.35 -5.79 1.81
CA ARG A 8 11.09 -6.40 2.23
C ARG A 8 11.34 -7.28 3.45
N VAL A 9 10.55 -7.06 4.48
CA VAL A 9 10.55 -7.92 5.66
C VAL A 9 9.82 -9.21 5.28
N ASP A 10 10.54 -10.34 5.31
CA ASP A 10 9.90 -11.65 5.20
C ASP A 10 9.16 -11.95 6.49
N LEU A 11 7.87 -11.68 6.50
CA LEU A 11 6.98 -11.86 7.66
C LEU A 11 6.43 -13.30 7.75
N GLY A 12 7.00 -14.24 6.97
CA GLY A 12 6.36 -15.55 6.79
C GLY A 12 4.96 -15.37 6.18
N ALA A 13 4.48 -16.33 5.43
CA ALA A 13 3.14 -16.22 4.86
C ALA A 13 2.11 -16.00 5.97
N LEU A 14 1.47 -14.80 5.98
CA LEU A 14 0.24 -14.61 6.75
C LEU A 14 -0.77 -15.60 6.16
N ASP A 15 -1.41 -16.38 7.02
CA ASP A 15 -2.56 -17.14 6.55
C ASP A 15 -3.70 -16.18 6.16
N ASP A 16 -4.60 -16.65 5.32
CA ASP A 16 -5.71 -15.83 4.78
C ASP A 16 -6.53 -15.19 5.91
N ARG A 17 -6.72 -15.92 7.01
CA ARG A 17 -7.47 -15.44 8.17
C ARG A 17 -6.78 -14.29 8.89
N ALA A 18 -5.48 -14.39 9.13
CA ALA A 18 -4.70 -13.31 9.76
C ALA A 18 -4.64 -12.08 8.84
N GLY A 19 -4.53 -12.30 7.53
CA GLY A 19 -4.60 -11.25 6.52
C GLY A 19 -5.92 -10.48 6.55
N GLU A 20 -7.06 -11.18 6.58
CA GLU A 20 -8.38 -10.54 6.63
C GLU A 20 -8.63 -9.80 7.96
N ILE A 21 -8.17 -10.34 9.10
CA ILE A 21 -8.27 -9.65 10.38
C ILE A 21 -7.38 -8.40 10.39
N LEU A 22 -6.14 -8.48 9.91
CA LEU A 22 -5.24 -7.33 9.83
C LEU A 22 -5.83 -6.23 8.95
N LYS A 23 -6.35 -6.59 7.78
CA LYS A 23 -7.05 -5.68 6.86
C LYS A 23 -8.22 -4.97 7.56
N SER A 24 -9.03 -5.73 8.28
CA SER A 24 -10.20 -5.18 9.00
C SER A 24 -9.77 -4.25 10.15
N VAL A 25 -8.68 -4.56 10.88
CA VAL A 25 -8.11 -3.67 11.90
C VAL A 25 -7.64 -2.36 11.27
N ILE A 26 -6.89 -2.45 10.16
CA ILE A 26 -6.38 -1.25 9.48
C ILE A 26 -7.52 -0.38 8.98
N GLN A 27 -8.51 -0.96 8.31
CA GLN A 27 -9.65 -0.22 7.78
C GLN A 27 -10.45 0.47 8.90
N ALA A 28 -10.73 -0.24 9.99
CA ALA A 28 -11.43 0.33 11.14
C ALA A 28 -10.63 1.47 11.79
N HIS A 29 -9.32 1.29 11.95
CA HIS A 29 -8.46 2.32 12.54
C HIS A 29 -8.32 3.56 11.64
N VAL A 30 -8.19 3.39 10.33
CA VAL A 30 -8.15 4.52 9.37
C VAL A 30 -9.43 5.35 9.42
N LEU A 31 -10.60 4.71 9.62
CA LEU A 31 -11.87 5.40 9.70
C LEU A 31 -12.10 6.14 11.02
N THR A 32 -11.58 5.61 12.12
CA THR A 32 -11.93 6.12 13.46
C THR A 32 -10.78 6.85 14.17
N GLY A 33 -9.52 6.55 13.81
CA GLY A 33 -8.34 6.98 14.56
C GLY A 33 -8.14 6.27 15.90
N GLU A 34 -9.07 5.39 16.28
CA GLU A 34 -9.12 4.76 17.60
C GLU A 34 -8.56 3.34 17.62
N PRO A 35 -8.05 2.85 18.76
CA PRO A 35 -7.64 1.46 18.90
C PRO A 35 -8.81 0.49 18.69
N VAL A 36 -8.60 -0.55 17.92
CA VAL A 36 -9.64 -1.48 17.47
C VAL A 36 -9.75 -2.69 18.38
N GLY A 37 -10.92 -2.94 18.94
CA GLY A 37 -11.21 -4.09 19.80
C GLY A 37 -11.76 -5.29 19.03
N SER A 38 -11.48 -6.52 19.51
CA SER A 38 -11.98 -7.75 18.87
C SER A 38 -13.51 -7.85 18.82
N ARG A 39 -14.23 -7.28 19.82
CA ARG A 39 -15.70 -7.21 19.81
C ARG A 39 -16.22 -6.29 18.73
N THR A 40 -15.56 -5.19 18.49
CA THR A 40 -15.91 -4.23 17.42
C THR A 40 -15.75 -4.89 16.06
N LEU A 41 -14.62 -5.57 15.85
CA LEU A 41 -14.37 -6.30 14.59
C LEU A 41 -15.38 -7.42 14.36
N SER A 42 -15.69 -8.24 15.37
CA SER A 42 -16.65 -9.34 15.24
C SER A 42 -18.05 -8.87 14.80
N ARG A 43 -18.42 -7.62 15.11
CA ARG A 43 -19.71 -7.04 14.73
C ARG A 43 -19.68 -6.33 13.37
N ALA A 44 -18.56 -5.73 13.01
CA ALA A 44 -18.48 -4.81 11.88
C ALA A 44 -17.88 -5.42 10.61
N SER A 45 -17.04 -6.46 10.74
CA SER A 45 -16.20 -6.91 9.63
C SER A 45 -16.81 -7.98 8.71
N GLY A 46 -18.02 -8.49 9.03
CA GLY A 46 -18.58 -9.63 8.31
C GLY A 46 -17.72 -10.92 8.42
N LEU A 47 -16.69 -10.88 9.25
CA LEU A 47 -15.89 -12.05 9.59
C LEU A 47 -16.77 -12.93 10.51
N ASP A 48 -17.11 -14.11 10.05
CA ASP A 48 -17.89 -15.09 10.83
C ASP A 48 -17.01 -15.76 11.90
N LEU A 49 -16.40 -14.90 12.76
CA LEU A 49 -15.47 -15.30 13.80
C LEU A 49 -15.87 -14.76 15.18
N SER A 50 -15.65 -15.61 16.18
CA SER A 50 -15.88 -15.19 17.58
C SER A 50 -14.90 -14.10 18.02
N PRO A 51 -15.31 -13.19 18.94
CA PRO A 51 -14.40 -12.20 19.51
C PRO A 51 -13.15 -12.81 20.17
N ALA A 52 -13.25 -14.03 20.69
CA ALA A 52 -12.13 -14.76 21.28
C ALA A 52 -11.11 -15.18 20.19
N THR A 53 -11.59 -15.74 19.08
CA THR A 53 -10.76 -16.10 17.92
C THR A 53 -10.03 -14.87 17.37
N ILE A 54 -10.76 -13.79 17.15
CA ILE A 54 -10.19 -12.53 16.66
C ILE A 54 -9.11 -12.02 17.62
N ARG A 55 -9.34 -12.07 18.94
CA ARG A 55 -8.35 -11.64 19.93
C ARG A 55 -7.07 -12.46 19.87
N ASN A 56 -7.16 -13.79 19.71
CA ASN A 56 -5.99 -14.64 19.60
C ASN A 56 -5.16 -14.28 18.37
N VAL A 57 -5.80 -14.14 17.19
CA VAL A 57 -5.10 -13.73 15.97
C VAL A 57 -4.50 -12.33 16.09
N MET A 58 -5.20 -11.39 16.74
CA MET A 58 -4.63 -10.06 17.01
C MET A 58 -3.40 -10.13 17.93
N SER A 59 -3.36 -11.07 18.86
CA SER A 59 -2.18 -11.32 19.71
C SER A 59 -1.01 -11.86 18.90
N ASP A 60 -1.27 -12.82 18.01
CA ASP A 60 -0.24 -13.36 17.10
C ASP A 60 0.30 -12.28 16.15
N LEU A 61 -0.57 -11.39 15.65
CA LEU A 61 -0.18 -10.25 14.83
C LEU A 61 0.65 -9.22 15.61
N GLU A 62 0.36 -9.04 16.89
CA GLU A 62 1.15 -8.20 17.79
C GLU A 62 2.55 -8.79 18.04
N GLU A 63 2.66 -10.09 18.28
CA GLU A 63 3.95 -10.79 18.42
C GLU A 63 4.81 -10.67 17.16
N ARG A 64 4.19 -10.62 15.99
CA ARG A 64 4.85 -10.36 14.69
C ARG A 64 5.17 -8.88 14.44
N GLY A 65 4.82 -7.98 15.37
CA GLY A 65 5.07 -6.54 15.24
C GLY A 65 4.17 -5.83 14.24
N LEU A 66 3.06 -6.45 13.81
CA LEU A 66 2.07 -5.85 12.90
C LEU A 66 1.02 -5.03 13.63
N LEU A 67 0.72 -5.39 14.86
CA LEU A 67 -0.15 -4.64 15.74
C LEU A 67 0.59 -4.24 17.00
N SER A 68 0.11 -3.22 17.68
CA SER A 68 0.57 -2.85 19.03
C SER A 68 -0.61 -2.50 19.93
N GLN A 69 -0.43 -2.66 21.23
CA GLN A 69 -1.42 -2.30 22.22
C GLN A 69 -0.95 -1.05 22.98
N PRO A 70 -1.61 0.12 22.80
CA PRO A 70 -1.18 1.35 23.47
C PRO A 70 -1.28 1.28 25.01
N HIS A 71 -2.30 0.59 25.51
CA HIS A 71 -2.55 0.40 26.96
C HIS A 71 -3.20 -0.96 27.21
N ALA A 72 -3.00 -1.54 28.40
CA ALA A 72 -3.47 -2.87 28.77
C ALA A 72 -4.99 -3.13 28.54
N SER A 73 -5.83 -2.10 28.62
CA SER A 73 -7.27 -2.17 28.36
C SER A 73 -7.68 -1.69 26.96
N ALA A 74 -6.76 -1.17 26.18
CA ALA A 74 -7.04 -0.68 24.83
C ALA A 74 -7.18 -1.82 23.81
N GLY A 75 -7.81 -1.52 22.67
CA GLY A 75 -7.73 -2.35 21.48
C GLY A 75 -6.31 -2.41 20.91
N ARG A 76 -6.20 -2.78 19.66
CA ARG A 76 -4.93 -2.80 18.94
C ARG A 76 -4.89 -1.68 17.91
N VAL A 77 -3.70 -1.15 17.67
CA VAL A 77 -3.42 -0.18 16.59
C VAL A 77 -2.43 -0.78 15.60
N PRO A 78 -2.59 -0.52 14.29
CA PRO A 78 -1.62 -0.95 13.29
C PRO A 78 -0.27 -0.26 13.48
N THR A 79 0.82 -0.98 13.22
CA THR A 79 2.16 -0.41 13.15
C THR A 79 2.48 0.08 11.73
N ASP A 80 3.57 0.84 11.54
CA ASP A 80 4.05 1.22 10.21
C ASP A 80 4.30 0.01 9.30
N LEU A 81 4.76 -1.10 9.89
CA LEU A 81 4.97 -2.36 9.19
C LEU A 81 3.65 -2.95 8.67
N ALA A 82 2.57 -2.86 9.46
CA ALA A 82 1.25 -3.30 9.06
C ALA A 82 0.70 -2.49 7.88
N TYR A 83 0.85 -1.17 7.91
CA TYR A 83 0.43 -0.30 6.80
C TYR A 83 1.19 -0.62 5.51
N ARG A 84 2.50 -0.82 5.58
CA ARG A 84 3.30 -1.22 4.41
C ARG A 84 2.83 -2.55 3.83
N LEU A 85 2.65 -3.55 4.69
CA LEU A 85 2.14 -4.86 4.28
C LEU A 85 0.74 -4.77 3.65
N TYR A 86 -0.13 -3.94 4.22
CA TYR A 86 -1.47 -3.69 3.70
C TYR A 86 -1.43 -3.12 2.28
N VAL A 87 -0.64 -2.08 2.06
CA VAL A 87 -0.51 -1.45 0.73
C VAL A 87 0.11 -2.41 -0.29
N ASP A 88 1.12 -3.17 0.11
CA ASP A 88 1.85 -4.05 -0.79
C ASP A 88 1.08 -5.32 -1.17
N ARG A 89 0.28 -5.89 -0.25
CA ARG A 89 -0.28 -7.23 -0.42
C ARG A 89 -1.78 -7.36 -0.16
N LEU A 90 -2.35 -6.60 0.77
CA LEU A 90 -3.72 -6.80 1.24
C LEU A 90 -4.72 -5.82 0.62
N MET A 91 -4.25 -4.67 0.17
CA MET A 91 -5.11 -3.67 -0.44
C MET A 91 -5.57 -4.14 -1.82
N SER A 92 -6.87 -4.29 -2.00
CA SER A 92 -7.44 -4.52 -3.33
C SER A 92 -7.26 -3.25 -4.16
N ARG A 93 -6.57 -3.37 -5.29
CA ARG A 93 -6.48 -2.30 -6.28
C ARG A 93 -7.68 -2.41 -7.21
N PRO A 94 -8.66 -1.50 -7.15
CA PRO A 94 -9.73 -1.51 -8.13
C PRO A 94 -9.11 -1.33 -9.53
N PRO A 95 -9.66 -1.98 -10.56
CA PRO A 95 -9.22 -1.75 -11.92
C PRO A 95 -9.37 -0.25 -12.23
N ILE A 96 -8.35 0.31 -12.88
CA ILE A 96 -8.43 1.70 -13.38
C ILE A 96 -9.52 1.74 -14.44
N ASP A 97 -10.41 2.71 -14.33
CA ASP A 97 -11.41 2.97 -15.36
C ASP A 97 -10.71 3.21 -16.71
N ILE A 98 -11.16 2.49 -17.75
CA ILE A 98 -10.52 2.52 -19.09
C ILE A 98 -10.52 3.92 -19.66
N GLY A 99 -11.58 4.70 -19.43
CA GLY A 99 -11.67 6.09 -19.90
C GLY A 99 -10.64 6.98 -19.23
N HIS A 100 -10.41 6.81 -17.92
CA HIS A 100 -9.36 7.52 -17.21
C HIS A 100 -7.96 7.11 -17.67
N ALA A 101 -7.74 5.80 -17.91
CA ALA A 101 -6.46 5.31 -18.40
C ALA A 101 -6.11 5.90 -19.77
N GLN A 102 -7.07 5.91 -20.69
CA GLN A 102 -6.90 6.50 -22.02
C GLN A 102 -6.64 8.01 -21.97
N ALA A 103 -7.41 8.75 -21.16
CA ALA A 103 -7.22 10.19 -21.00
C ALA A 103 -5.84 10.55 -20.43
N ILE A 104 -5.32 9.73 -19.48
CA ILE A 104 -3.96 9.89 -18.94
C ILE A 104 -2.92 9.61 -20.02
N ASP A 105 -3.08 8.52 -20.78
CA ASP A 105 -2.14 8.13 -21.83
C ASP A 105 -2.08 9.21 -22.94
N GLU A 106 -3.21 9.69 -23.42
CA GLU A 106 -3.28 10.79 -24.39
C GLU A 106 -2.62 12.08 -23.87
N ALA A 107 -2.91 12.47 -22.62
CA ALA A 107 -2.33 13.67 -22.02
C ALA A 107 -0.81 13.61 -21.89
N LEU A 108 -0.27 12.42 -21.61
CA LEU A 108 1.17 12.21 -21.48
C LEU A 108 1.86 12.03 -22.85
N GLN A 109 1.20 11.41 -23.83
CA GLN A 109 1.76 11.23 -25.18
C GLN A 109 1.98 12.54 -25.93
N HIS A 110 1.10 13.52 -25.75
CA HIS A 110 1.20 14.83 -26.42
C HIS A 110 2.35 15.71 -25.88
N ARG A 111 2.96 15.34 -24.78
CA ARG A 111 4.06 16.07 -24.10
C ARG A 111 5.43 15.40 -24.25
N ARG A 112 5.66 14.66 -25.32
CA ARG A 112 6.95 14.03 -25.63
C ARG A 112 7.99 15.08 -26.03
N GLY A 113 8.60 15.77 -25.09
CA GLY A 113 9.64 16.75 -25.42
C GLY A 113 10.51 17.13 -24.25
N GLU A 114 9.91 17.61 -23.18
CA GLU A 114 10.68 18.09 -22.03
C GLU A 114 10.21 17.43 -20.73
N ILE A 115 11.18 16.89 -19.97
CA ILE A 115 10.90 16.22 -18.70
C ILE A 115 10.09 17.08 -17.73
N PRO A 116 10.39 18.40 -17.54
CA PRO A 116 9.62 19.25 -16.64
C PRO A 116 8.13 19.37 -17.04
N GLU A 117 7.83 19.45 -18.33
CA GLU A 117 6.45 19.53 -18.81
C GLU A 117 5.70 18.22 -18.59
N LEU A 118 6.35 17.09 -18.84
CA LEU A 118 5.81 15.76 -18.56
C LEU A 118 5.48 15.57 -17.08
N LEU A 119 6.37 15.99 -16.20
CA LEU A 119 6.17 15.91 -14.75
C LEU A 119 5.02 16.81 -14.27
N GLY A 120 4.93 18.02 -14.84
CA GLY A 120 3.80 18.92 -14.56
C GLY A 120 2.46 18.32 -15.01
N GLU A 121 2.41 17.65 -16.16
CA GLU A 121 1.21 16.97 -16.61
C GLU A 121 0.87 15.77 -15.75
N ALA A 122 1.86 14.94 -15.37
CA ALA A 122 1.65 13.83 -14.44
C ALA A 122 1.06 14.31 -13.10
N ALA A 123 1.57 15.41 -12.53
CA ALA A 123 1.03 15.98 -11.30
C ALA A 123 -0.43 16.45 -11.48
N ARG A 124 -0.76 17.07 -12.62
CA ARG A 124 -2.14 17.47 -12.95
C ARG A 124 -3.08 16.27 -13.06
N GLN A 125 -2.66 15.21 -13.74
CA GLN A 125 -3.47 13.99 -13.88
C GLN A 125 -3.68 13.30 -12.54
N LEU A 126 -2.64 13.19 -11.71
CA LEU A 126 -2.76 12.70 -10.34
C LEU A 126 -3.78 13.49 -9.52
N SER A 127 -3.73 14.82 -9.61
CA SER A 127 -4.69 15.69 -8.92
C SER A 127 -6.12 15.50 -9.42
N ARG A 128 -6.32 15.36 -10.72
CA ARG A 128 -7.66 15.15 -11.31
C ARG A 128 -8.26 13.81 -10.89
N VAL A 129 -7.49 12.73 -10.96
CA VAL A 129 -7.99 11.38 -10.63
C VAL A 129 -8.23 11.21 -9.13
N SER A 130 -7.31 11.71 -8.31
CA SER A 130 -7.41 11.58 -6.85
C SER A 130 -8.35 12.59 -6.21
N GLN A 131 -8.70 13.70 -6.89
CA GLN A 131 -9.38 14.87 -6.33
C GLN A 131 -8.61 15.51 -5.16
N HIS A 132 -7.28 15.30 -5.14
CA HIS A 132 -6.36 15.81 -4.12
C HIS A 132 -5.19 16.53 -4.79
N VAL A 133 -4.28 17.08 -3.99
CA VAL A 133 -3.05 17.70 -4.51
C VAL A 133 -2.15 16.61 -5.09
N GLY A 134 -1.81 16.73 -6.37
CA GLY A 134 -0.83 15.88 -7.05
C GLY A 134 0.58 16.46 -6.91
N VAL A 135 1.51 15.68 -6.39
CA VAL A 135 2.93 16.05 -6.27
C VAL A 135 3.78 15.01 -6.96
N VAL A 136 4.64 15.46 -7.86
CA VAL A 136 5.64 14.62 -8.53
C VAL A 136 7.02 15.16 -8.16
N LEU A 137 7.84 14.31 -7.54
CA LEU A 137 9.21 14.62 -7.15
C LEU A 137 10.17 13.79 -7.96
N VAL A 138 11.17 14.45 -8.52
CA VAL A 138 12.26 13.77 -9.23
C VAL A 138 13.52 13.93 -8.40
N PRO A 139 14.25 12.83 -8.14
CA PRO A 139 15.56 12.93 -7.50
C PRO A 139 16.51 13.80 -8.33
N ASP A 140 17.43 14.52 -7.67
CA ASP A 140 18.47 15.27 -8.38
C ASP A 140 19.35 14.29 -9.16
N MET A 141 19.15 14.23 -10.48
CA MET A 141 19.85 13.32 -11.40
C MET A 141 21.38 13.47 -11.35
N ARG A 142 21.88 14.61 -10.89
CA ARG A 142 23.33 14.84 -10.74
C ARG A 142 23.96 14.04 -9.59
N ARG A 143 23.13 13.50 -8.69
CA ARG A 143 23.57 12.69 -7.54
C ARG A 143 23.24 11.22 -7.66
N ILE A 144 22.64 10.80 -8.78
CA ILE A 144 22.31 9.41 -9.01
C ILE A 144 23.53 8.73 -9.64
N VAL A 145 24.07 7.75 -8.94
CA VAL A 145 25.06 6.81 -9.50
C VAL A 145 24.28 5.60 -9.99
N VAL A 146 24.35 5.33 -11.29
CA VAL A 146 23.78 4.11 -11.87
C VAL A 146 24.79 3.00 -11.67
N GLU A 147 24.50 2.08 -10.74
CA GLU A 147 25.37 0.94 -10.44
C GLU A 147 25.15 -0.24 -11.41
N HIS A 148 23.94 -0.35 -11.95
CA HIS A 148 23.58 -1.43 -12.87
C HIS A 148 22.53 -0.94 -13.86
N LEU A 149 22.66 -1.36 -15.12
CA LEU A 149 21.72 -1.05 -16.19
C LEU A 149 21.45 -2.33 -16.97
N GLU A 150 20.20 -2.80 -16.92
CA GLU A 150 19.75 -4.00 -17.63
C GLU A 150 18.78 -3.59 -18.73
N PHE A 151 19.05 -4.04 -19.96
CA PHE A 151 18.18 -3.79 -21.10
C PHE A 151 17.28 -5.01 -21.31
N VAL A 152 15.99 -4.85 -21.07
CA VAL A 152 14.99 -5.91 -21.31
C VAL A 152 14.29 -5.64 -22.64
N ARG A 153 14.39 -6.61 -23.56
CA ARG A 153 13.69 -6.53 -24.84
C ARG A 153 12.20 -6.77 -24.65
N LEU A 154 11.37 -5.79 -24.97
CA LEU A 154 9.91 -5.90 -24.89
C LEU A 154 9.31 -6.47 -26.19
N ASP A 155 9.83 -6.02 -27.34
CA ASP A 155 9.47 -6.53 -28.67
C ASP A 155 10.61 -6.29 -29.69
N ALA A 156 10.34 -6.48 -30.98
CA ALA A 156 11.36 -6.34 -32.04
C ALA A 156 11.95 -4.93 -32.17
N GLN A 157 11.28 -3.90 -31.62
CA GLN A 157 11.63 -2.49 -31.80
C GLN A 157 11.78 -1.71 -30.48
N ARG A 158 11.46 -2.31 -29.32
CA ARG A 158 11.50 -1.64 -28.02
C ARG A 158 12.33 -2.37 -27.00
N VAL A 159 13.16 -1.60 -26.31
CA VAL A 159 13.99 -2.02 -25.17
C VAL A 159 13.70 -1.08 -24.00
N VAL A 160 13.59 -1.61 -22.81
CA VAL A 160 13.44 -0.85 -21.56
C VAL A 160 14.59 -1.19 -20.64
#